data_0358a928d5affc2163cd29d378e783e5
#
_entry.id   0358a928d5affc2163cd29d378e783e5
#
_cell.length_a   1.000
_cell.length_b   1.000
_cell.length_c   1.000
_cell.angle_alpha   90.00
_cell.angle_beta   90.00
_cell.angle_gamma   90.00
#
_symmetry.space_group_name_H-M   'P 1'
#
loop_
_entity.id
_entity.type
_entity.pdbx_description
1 polymer ?
#
loop_
_entity_poly.entity_id
_entity_poly.type
_entity_poly.pdbx_seq_one_letter_code
_entity_poly.pdbx_strand_id
1 'polypeptide(L)'
;MNLRSVGALALILGIGTAGAALAQDDAEERDMEAEHCVRVDDVDDIDIVDAETLIFRMRGGEVYRNDLPHECPGMRSSDTLMYRSSVGKLCSVDIVTVLEDWGFGFAPGVSCGLGMFHPITGQIADEMIRAAE
;
A
#
# COMPACT_ATOMS: atom_id res chain seq x y z
N MET A 1 35.70 -73.01 22.99
CA MET A 1 34.35 -73.29 23.47
C MET A 1 33.61 -71.95 23.51
N ASN A 2 32.63 -71.85 22.67
CA ASN A 2 31.51 -70.95 22.65
C ASN A 2 31.74 -69.44 22.70
N LEU A 3 31.94 -68.91 21.53
CA LEU A 3 31.60 -67.60 21.14
C LEU A 3 30.07 -67.43 21.06
N ARG A 4 29.56 -66.46 21.67
CA ARG A 4 28.21 -65.94 21.33
C ARG A 4 28.30 -64.49 20.96
N SER A 5 28.05 -64.24 19.71
CA SER A 5 27.72 -62.97 19.09
C SER A 5 26.63 -62.27 19.83
N VAL A 6 26.88 -61.03 20.11
CA VAL A 6 25.82 -60.09 20.47
C VAL A 6 25.77 -59.00 19.40
N GLY A 7 24.69 -59.04 18.66
CA GLY A 7 24.43 -58.06 17.61
C GLY A 7 24.14 -56.69 18.17
N ALA A 8 24.82 -55.73 17.61
CA ALA A 8 24.55 -54.33 17.86
C ALA A 8 23.33 -53.87 17.04
N LEU A 9 22.29 -53.52 17.75
CA LEU A 9 21.12 -52.87 17.16
C LEU A 9 21.41 -51.42 17.02
N ALA A 10 21.62 -50.93 15.82
CA ALA A 10 21.73 -49.51 15.52
C ALA A 10 20.32 -48.93 15.42
N LEU A 11 19.95 -48.16 16.41
CA LEU A 11 18.77 -47.31 16.35
C LEU A 11 19.13 -46.06 15.55
N ILE A 12 18.60 -46.00 14.33
CA ILE A 12 18.63 -44.77 13.54
C ILE A 12 17.47 -43.89 14.00
N LEU A 13 17.77 -42.89 14.80
CA LEU A 13 16.84 -41.80 15.09
C LEU A 13 16.72 -40.95 13.82
N GLY A 14 15.58 -41.08 13.17
CA GLY A 14 15.19 -40.18 12.11
C GLY A 14 14.95 -38.80 12.69
N ILE A 15 15.85 -37.89 12.37
CA ILE A 15 15.65 -36.46 12.63
C ILE A 15 14.65 -35.98 11.59
N GLY A 16 13.40 -35.83 12.01
CA GLY A 16 12.40 -35.15 11.21
C GLY A 16 12.78 -33.70 11.11
N THR A 17 13.23 -33.27 9.94
CA THR A 17 13.44 -31.88 9.64
C THR A 17 12.07 -31.19 9.56
N ALA A 18 11.70 -30.45 10.60
CA ALA A 18 10.67 -29.46 10.51
C ALA A 18 11.20 -28.30 9.67
N GLY A 19 11.15 -28.49 8.37
CA GLY A 19 11.45 -27.42 7.43
C GLY A 19 10.19 -27.05 6.71
N ALA A 20 9.70 -25.85 6.91
CA ALA A 20 8.91 -25.09 5.97
C ALA A 20 7.76 -24.32 6.62
N ALA A 21 8.11 -23.22 7.21
CA ALA A 21 7.12 -22.20 7.55
C ALA A 21 7.45 -20.83 6.92
N LEU A 22 8.21 -20.79 5.83
CA LEU A 22 8.66 -19.51 5.23
C LEU A 22 8.08 -19.25 3.83
N ALA A 23 7.16 -20.08 3.33
CA ALA A 23 6.63 -19.93 1.98
C ALA A 23 5.32 -19.11 1.89
N GLN A 24 4.79 -18.60 3.01
CA GLN A 24 3.51 -17.91 3.01
C GLN A 24 3.61 -16.39 2.84
N ASP A 25 4.74 -15.77 3.18
CA ASP A 25 4.93 -14.35 3.03
C ASP A 25 5.13 -13.91 1.57
N ASP A 26 5.69 -14.76 0.74
CA ASP A 26 5.92 -14.47 -0.68
C ASP A 26 4.65 -14.50 -1.54
N ALA A 27 3.57 -15.10 -1.06
CA ALA A 27 2.30 -15.17 -1.80
C ALA A 27 1.43 -13.93 -1.60
N GLU A 28 1.47 -13.30 -0.43
CA GLU A 28 0.76 -12.06 -0.16
C GLU A 28 1.40 -10.86 -0.86
N GLU A 29 2.70 -10.86 -1.00
CA GLU A 29 3.44 -9.79 -1.69
C GLU A 29 3.23 -9.81 -3.21
N ARG A 30 2.91 -10.96 -3.80
CA ARG A 30 2.68 -11.11 -5.24
C ARG A 30 1.30 -10.66 -5.71
N ASP A 31 0.31 -10.62 -4.82
CA ASP A 31 -1.02 -10.12 -5.14
C ASP A 31 -1.12 -8.57 -5.05
N MET A 32 -0.04 -7.92 -4.62
CA MET A 32 0.00 -6.48 -4.41
C MET A 32 0.81 -5.75 -5.49
N GLU A 33 0.50 -6.03 -6.76
CA GLU A 33 1.09 -5.30 -7.87
C GLU A 33 0.51 -3.89 -7.96
N ALA A 34 1.37 -2.91 -8.26
CA ALA A 34 0.94 -1.54 -8.45
C ALA A 34 -0.01 -1.41 -9.66
N GLU A 35 -1.07 -0.65 -9.49
CA GLU A 35 -2.07 -0.40 -10.50
C GLU A 35 -1.90 0.97 -11.14
N HIS A 36 -2.18 1.06 -12.45
CA HIS A 36 -2.17 2.33 -13.17
C HIS A 36 -3.38 3.20 -12.87
N CYS A 37 -4.52 2.59 -12.64
CA CYS A 37 -5.79 3.30 -12.46
C CYS A 37 -6.63 2.66 -11.36
N VAL A 38 -7.41 3.50 -10.67
CA VAL A 38 -8.49 3.09 -9.78
C VAL A 38 -9.81 3.68 -10.27
N ARG A 39 -10.94 3.05 -9.91
CA ARG A 39 -12.26 3.58 -10.26
C ARG A 39 -12.61 4.77 -9.38
N VAL A 40 -13.01 5.86 -9.99
CA VAL A 40 -13.39 7.09 -9.27
C VAL A 40 -14.57 6.85 -8.32
N ASP A 41 -15.56 6.07 -8.77
CA ASP A 41 -16.77 5.77 -7.98
C ASP A 41 -16.47 4.97 -6.71
N ASP A 42 -15.34 4.27 -6.68
CA ASP A 42 -14.92 3.48 -5.53
C ASP A 42 -14.03 4.25 -4.55
N VAL A 43 -13.59 5.46 -4.91
CA VAL A 43 -12.80 6.32 -3.99
C VAL A 43 -13.72 6.85 -2.90
N ASP A 44 -13.42 6.50 -1.66
CA ASP A 44 -14.17 6.95 -0.49
C ASP A 44 -13.51 8.19 0.14
N ASP A 45 -12.20 8.13 0.33
CA ASP A 45 -11.43 9.21 0.94
C ASP A 45 -9.98 9.24 0.40
N ILE A 46 -9.36 10.41 0.48
CA ILE A 46 -7.96 10.62 0.13
C ILE A 46 -7.28 11.34 1.28
N ASP A 47 -6.39 10.63 1.97
CA ASP A 47 -5.55 11.21 3.01
C ASP A 47 -4.25 11.76 2.40
N ILE A 48 -3.84 12.93 2.83
CA ILE A 48 -2.55 13.52 2.47
C ILE A 48 -1.57 13.21 3.59
N VAL A 49 -0.56 12.40 3.30
CA VAL A 49 0.52 12.09 4.26
C VAL A 49 1.52 13.22 4.30
N ASP A 50 2.01 13.61 3.13
CA ASP A 50 2.93 14.73 2.93
C ASP A 50 2.81 15.28 1.49
N ALA A 51 3.72 16.17 1.09
CA ALA A 51 3.70 16.79 -0.24
C ALA A 51 4.01 15.84 -1.41
N GLU A 52 4.37 14.60 -1.13
CA GLU A 52 4.70 13.59 -2.14
C GLU A 52 3.89 12.29 -2.02
N THR A 53 3.09 12.15 -0.96
CA THR A 53 2.42 10.87 -0.66
C THR A 53 0.95 11.06 -0.34
N LEU A 54 0.11 10.37 -1.09
CA LEU A 54 -1.34 10.29 -0.88
C LEU A 54 -1.75 8.85 -0.53
N ILE A 55 -2.79 8.71 0.28
CA ILE A 55 -3.45 7.44 0.57
C ILE A 55 -4.86 7.49 0.03
N PHE A 56 -5.20 6.57 -0.84
CA PHE A 56 -6.55 6.40 -1.39
C PHE A 56 -7.26 5.27 -0.65
N ARG A 57 -8.36 5.59 0.01
CA ARG A 57 -9.22 4.61 0.66
C ARG A 57 -10.41 4.32 -0.24
N MET A 58 -10.62 3.05 -0.56
CA MET A 58 -11.68 2.63 -1.44
C MET A 58 -12.86 2.09 -0.64
N ARG A 59 -14.07 2.19 -1.20
CA ARG A 59 -15.31 1.72 -0.57
C ARG A 59 -15.32 0.22 -0.30
N GLY A 60 -14.61 -0.56 -1.11
CA GLY A 60 -14.47 -2.00 -0.94
C GLY A 60 -13.48 -2.42 0.15
N GLY A 61 -12.80 -1.46 0.79
CA GLY A 61 -11.80 -1.70 1.84
C GLY A 61 -10.37 -1.73 1.33
N GLU A 62 -10.15 -1.71 0.02
CA GLU A 62 -8.82 -1.58 -0.57
C GLU A 62 -8.21 -0.22 -0.21
N VAL A 63 -6.91 -0.22 0.00
CA VAL A 63 -6.14 1.00 0.29
C VAL A 63 -4.93 1.04 -0.62
N TYR A 64 -4.70 2.19 -1.23
CA TYR A 64 -3.56 2.42 -2.11
C TYR A 64 -2.72 3.59 -1.63
N ARG A 65 -1.40 3.41 -1.65
CA ARG A 65 -0.45 4.51 -1.55
C ARG A 65 -0.14 5.02 -2.96
N ASN A 66 -0.18 6.31 -3.13
CA ASN A 66 0.23 6.96 -4.37
C ASN A 66 1.40 7.88 -4.08
N ASP A 67 2.57 7.53 -4.62
CA ASP A 67 3.77 8.34 -4.52
C ASP A 67 3.80 9.28 -5.73
N LEU A 68 3.67 10.57 -5.49
CA LEU A 68 3.69 11.56 -6.56
C LEU A 68 5.07 11.63 -7.20
N PRO A 69 5.18 11.68 -8.53
CA PRO A 69 6.48 11.75 -9.21
C PRO A 69 7.24 13.04 -8.92
N HIS A 70 6.53 14.10 -8.52
CA HIS A 70 7.10 15.37 -8.13
C HIS A 70 6.44 15.88 -6.85
N GLU A 71 7.21 16.54 -6.01
CA GLU A 71 6.68 17.21 -4.83
C GLU A 71 5.57 18.20 -5.23
N CYS A 72 4.47 18.17 -4.48
CA CYS A 72 3.35 19.09 -4.65
C CYS A 72 3.55 20.29 -3.73
N PRO A 73 4.05 21.43 -4.22
CA PRO A 73 4.46 22.53 -3.36
C PRO A 73 3.32 23.07 -2.51
N GLY A 74 3.53 23.15 -1.21
CA GLY A 74 2.57 23.72 -0.27
C GLY A 74 1.41 22.82 0.11
N MET A 75 1.32 21.59 -0.41
CA MET A 75 0.29 20.63 -0.01
C MET A 75 0.50 20.17 1.43
N ARG A 76 -0.58 20.21 2.21
CA ARG A 76 -0.58 19.87 3.64
C ARG A 76 -1.65 18.82 3.94
N SER A 77 -1.48 18.11 5.04
CA SER A 77 -2.41 17.05 5.47
C SER A 77 -3.85 17.56 5.73
N SER A 78 -4.02 18.85 5.99
CA SER A 78 -5.33 19.46 6.22
C SER A 78 -6.01 19.97 4.95
N ASP A 79 -5.34 19.91 3.80
CA ASP A 79 -5.87 20.42 2.56
C ASP A 79 -6.94 19.48 1.97
N THR A 80 -7.81 20.06 1.18
CA THR A 80 -8.80 19.31 0.38
C THR A 80 -8.30 19.17 -1.04
N LEU A 81 -8.49 18.00 -1.63
CA LEU A 81 -8.09 17.71 -3.00
C LEU A 81 -9.31 17.62 -3.92
N MET A 82 -9.16 18.19 -5.10
CA MET A 82 -10.08 18.01 -6.20
C MET A 82 -9.41 17.17 -7.29
N TYR A 83 -10.15 16.25 -7.87
CA TYR A 83 -9.73 15.48 -9.04
C TYR A 83 -10.87 15.42 -10.06
N ARG A 84 -10.53 15.24 -11.32
CA ARG A 84 -11.49 15.10 -12.40
C ARG A 84 -11.17 13.84 -13.20
N SER A 85 -12.22 13.14 -13.59
CA SER A 85 -12.11 12.00 -14.48
C SER A 85 -13.17 12.11 -15.57
N SER A 86 -12.76 11.95 -16.82
CA SER A 86 -13.66 11.89 -17.97
C SER A 86 -14.11 10.48 -18.33
N VAL A 87 -13.43 9.45 -17.78
CA VAL A 87 -13.65 8.03 -18.12
C VAL A 87 -14.02 7.17 -16.91
N GLY A 88 -14.33 7.78 -15.76
CA GLY A 88 -14.68 7.05 -14.53
C GLY A 88 -13.50 6.38 -13.83
N LYS A 89 -12.29 6.67 -14.26
CA LYS A 89 -11.04 6.16 -13.66
C LYS A 89 -10.09 7.30 -13.34
N LEU A 90 -9.34 7.14 -12.26
CA LEU A 90 -8.25 8.02 -11.88
C LEU A 90 -6.95 7.24 -12.08
N CYS A 91 -6.08 7.75 -12.92
CA CYS A 91 -4.88 7.04 -13.40
C CYS A 91 -3.59 7.75 -13.01
N SER A 92 -2.46 7.06 -13.17
CA SER A 92 -1.13 7.57 -12.84
C SER A 92 -0.65 8.75 -13.71
N VAL A 93 -1.43 9.13 -14.72
CA VAL A 93 -1.17 10.32 -15.55
C VAL A 93 -2.14 11.46 -15.27
N ASP A 94 -3.11 11.23 -14.38
CA ASP A 94 -4.08 12.24 -13.99
C ASP A 94 -3.50 13.19 -12.94
N ILE A 95 -4.21 14.27 -12.70
CA ILE A 95 -3.80 15.30 -11.76
C ILE A 95 -4.82 15.45 -10.62
N VAL A 96 -4.30 15.79 -9.46
CA VAL A 96 -5.08 16.31 -8.33
C VAL A 96 -4.77 17.79 -8.16
N THR A 97 -5.75 18.55 -7.71
CA THR A 97 -5.61 19.99 -7.46
C THR A 97 -5.90 20.26 -6.00
N VAL A 98 -5.01 20.94 -5.33
CA VAL A 98 -5.22 21.41 -3.96
C VAL A 98 -6.28 22.52 -3.99
N LEU A 99 -7.29 22.41 -3.15
CA LEU A 99 -8.29 23.46 -2.96
C LEU A 99 -7.87 24.36 -1.81
N GLU A 100 -7.73 25.64 -2.09
CA GLU A 100 -7.41 26.64 -1.09
C GLU A 100 -8.69 27.23 -0.51
N ASP A 101 -8.79 27.25 0.82
CA ASP A 101 -9.91 27.86 1.54
C ASP A 101 -9.63 29.37 1.75
N TRP A 102 -10.47 30.18 1.13
CA TRP A 102 -10.38 31.64 1.21
C TRP A 102 -11.37 32.24 2.22
N GLY A 103 -12.05 31.42 3.03
CA GLY A 103 -13.08 31.85 3.94
C GLY A 103 -14.43 32.15 3.30
N PHE A 104 -14.49 32.27 1.97
CA PHE A 104 -15.71 32.46 1.17
C PHE A 104 -16.01 31.26 0.26
N GLY A 105 -15.26 30.20 0.40
CA GLY A 105 -15.31 29.00 -0.42
C GLY A 105 -13.91 28.58 -0.86
N PHE A 106 -13.87 27.53 -1.69
CA PHE A 106 -12.63 26.96 -2.19
C PHE A 106 -12.28 27.54 -3.56
N ALA A 107 -10.99 27.82 -3.74
CA ALA A 107 -10.42 28.16 -5.03
C ALA A 107 -9.35 27.13 -5.43
N PRO A 108 -9.21 26.81 -6.73
CA PRO A 108 -8.16 25.91 -7.19
C PRO A 108 -6.76 26.50 -6.93
N GLY A 109 -5.92 25.73 -6.24
CA GLY A 109 -4.52 26.04 -6.00
C GLY A 109 -3.59 25.25 -6.93
N VAL A 110 -2.49 24.73 -6.38
CA VAL A 110 -1.51 23.95 -7.14
C VAL A 110 -2.10 22.63 -7.62
N SER A 111 -1.72 22.23 -8.84
CA SER A 111 -2.07 20.94 -9.42
C SER A 111 -0.83 20.06 -9.54
N CYS A 112 -0.98 18.79 -9.17
CA CYS A 112 0.12 17.84 -9.11
C CYS A 112 -0.26 16.52 -9.77
N GLY A 113 0.70 15.92 -10.49
CA GLY A 113 0.51 14.63 -11.14
C GLY A 113 0.50 13.47 -10.15
N LEU A 114 -0.34 12.49 -10.42
CA LEU A 114 -0.37 11.23 -9.68
C LEU A 114 0.72 10.28 -10.17
N GLY A 115 1.17 9.40 -9.28
CA GLY A 115 1.97 8.23 -9.59
C GLY A 115 1.12 6.96 -9.65
N MET A 116 1.79 5.82 -9.58
CA MET A 116 1.15 4.50 -9.53
C MET A 116 0.42 4.30 -8.19
N PHE A 117 -0.61 3.47 -8.22
CA PHE A 117 -1.36 3.06 -7.04
C PHE A 117 -0.79 1.77 -6.48
N HIS A 118 -0.11 1.85 -5.35
CA HIS A 118 0.50 0.71 -4.67
C HIS A 118 -0.44 0.18 -3.59
N PRO A 119 -0.96 -1.06 -3.72
CA PRO A 119 -1.78 -1.64 -2.66
C PRO A 119 -1.01 -1.73 -1.35
N ILE A 120 -1.64 -1.29 -0.27
CA ILE A 120 -1.12 -1.40 1.10
C ILE A 120 -2.24 -1.83 2.02
N THR A 121 -1.91 -2.25 3.23
CA THR A 121 -2.91 -2.52 4.25
C THR A 121 -3.41 -1.24 4.91
N GLY A 122 -4.63 -1.25 5.42
CA GLY A 122 -5.17 -0.12 6.19
C GLY A 122 -4.32 0.21 7.42
N GLN A 123 -3.71 -0.80 8.04
CA GLN A 123 -2.80 -0.62 9.18
C GLN A 123 -1.54 0.17 8.78
N ILE A 124 -0.91 -0.18 7.66
CA ILE A 124 0.25 0.56 7.14
C ILE A 124 -0.13 2.00 6.82
N ALA A 125 -1.29 2.21 6.20
CA ALA A 125 -1.80 3.56 5.92
C ALA A 125 -1.95 4.40 7.20
N ASP A 126 -2.56 3.85 8.23
CA ASP A 126 -2.75 4.52 9.51
C ASP A 126 -1.42 4.84 10.21
N GLU A 127 -0.43 3.96 10.10
CA GLU A 127 0.92 4.20 10.60
C GLU A 127 1.62 5.34 9.87
N MET A 128 1.50 5.38 8.54
CA MET A 128 2.07 6.46 7.72
C MET A 128 1.48 7.82 8.06
N ILE A 129 0.16 7.89 8.23
CA ILE A 129 -0.54 9.13 8.59
C ILE A 129 -0.11 9.61 9.98
N ARG A 130 -0.07 8.71 10.96
CA ARG A 130 0.38 9.06 12.32
C ARG A 130 1.83 9.49 12.39
N ALA A 131 2.70 8.91 11.57
CA ALA A 131 4.11 9.28 11.53
C ALA A 131 4.35 10.67 10.90
N ALA A 132 3.39 11.17 10.13
CA ALA A 132 3.45 12.48 9.47
C ALA A 132 2.84 13.63 10.31
N GLU A 133 2.18 13.31 11.41
CA GLU A 133 1.63 14.28 12.39
C GLU A 133 2.76 14.85 13.34
#